data_e9e601b807d215e366d93e6b6209871e
#
_entry.id   e9e601b807d215e366d93e6b6209871e
#
_cell.length_a   1.000
_cell.length_b   1.000
_cell.length_c   1.000
_cell.angle_alpha   90.00
_cell.angle_beta   90.00
_cell.angle_gamma   90.00
#
_symmetry.space_group_name_H-M   'P 1'
#
loop_
_entity.id
_entity.type
_entity.pdbx_description
1 polymer ?
#
loop_
_entity_poly.entity_id
_entity_poly.type
_entity_poly.pdbx_seq_one_letter_code
_entity_poly.pdbx_strand_id
1 'polypeptide(L)'
;MKILIVRPWPSVLDVTKNTYNIQEVGLAKALVKRGHPTDILFWTDGDEMTVKVEVEGAKPINVFYRHGKVLLKNVWFKGQEKLFAQYDVLQTAEYNQLFSWHLAGKYPEKTVVYHGPYYSPFNKNYNRMCRVFDALFVGRYRRRGTRFLTKSELARKFLLEKRLSPEQVTTVGVGIDAELLRDRPDAGQTELEQKMRAQKTGLKLLYIGRIEPRRDPFFLLDVLAEVRKSDPDACLYIIGDGDAEYVDSVKAAIGEKGLESCVFWQKKASQHQMKGVYQQTDLFLLPTEYEIFGMVLLEAMFFRRVVLTTPNGGADMLLRSGENGIVLEKSDPARWAEALLDVAADPAKKARMEQAAYETVIHENTWDALADRFLAVYEKR
;
A
#
# COMPACT_ATOMS: atom_id res chain seq x y z
N MET A 1 -21.56 13.85 9.12
CA MET A 1 -21.29 14.29 7.74
C MET A 1 -21.58 13.16 6.78
N LYS A 2 -22.04 13.47 5.57
CA LYS A 2 -22.20 12.50 4.47
C LYS A 2 -20.99 12.63 3.53
N ILE A 3 -20.30 11.53 3.28
CA ILE A 3 -18.99 11.52 2.60
C ILE A 3 -19.09 10.72 1.31
N LEU A 4 -18.52 11.23 0.20
CA LEU A 4 -18.36 10.49 -1.03
C LEU A 4 -16.86 10.35 -1.34
N ILE A 5 -16.40 9.10 -1.45
CA ILE A 5 -15.03 8.79 -1.90
C ILE A 5 -15.06 8.61 -3.41
N VAL A 6 -14.37 9.48 -4.14
CA VAL A 6 -14.36 9.51 -5.60
C VAL A 6 -12.98 9.04 -6.10
N ARG A 7 -12.96 7.96 -6.88
CA ARG A 7 -11.73 7.43 -7.49
C ARG A 7 -11.70 7.74 -9.00
N PRO A 8 -10.97 8.76 -9.44
CA PRO A 8 -10.95 9.18 -10.85
C PRO A 8 -9.92 8.39 -11.69
N TRP A 9 -9.88 7.07 -11.55
CA TRP A 9 -8.99 6.17 -12.29
C TRP A 9 -9.77 5.21 -13.19
N PRO A 10 -9.32 4.96 -14.43
CA PRO A 10 -9.93 4.00 -15.33
C PRO A 10 -9.51 2.56 -14.99
N SER A 11 -9.89 2.12 -13.80
CA SER A 11 -9.67 0.75 -13.34
C SER A 11 -10.91 0.26 -12.63
N VAL A 12 -11.44 -0.86 -13.10
CA VAL A 12 -12.59 -1.51 -12.48
C VAL A 12 -12.13 -2.30 -11.26
N LEU A 13 -12.69 -1.98 -10.10
CA LEU A 13 -12.48 -2.70 -8.86
C LEU A 13 -13.79 -3.41 -8.49
N ASP A 14 -13.79 -4.73 -8.47
CA ASP A 14 -14.95 -5.52 -8.11
C ASP A 14 -15.01 -5.72 -6.58
N VAL A 15 -15.89 -4.95 -5.93
CA VAL A 15 -16.08 -5.03 -4.47
C VAL A 15 -16.82 -6.29 -4.02
N THR A 16 -17.42 -7.04 -4.95
CA THR A 16 -18.18 -8.26 -4.63
C THR A 16 -17.27 -9.47 -4.43
N LYS A 17 -16.10 -9.48 -5.09
CA LYS A 17 -15.17 -10.62 -5.04
C LYS A 17 -14.36 -10.71 -3.77
N ASN A 18 -14.28 -9.63 -3.01
CA ASN A 18 -13.51 -9.55 -1.76
C ASN A 18 -12.08 -10.17 -1.85
N THR A 19 -11.50 -10.11 -3.05
CA THR A 19 -10.20 -10.75 -3.36
C THR A 19 -9.00 -9.85 -3.09
N TYR A 20 -9.23 -8.56 -2.85
CA TYR A 20 -8.19 -7.55 -2.64
C TYR A 20 -8.64 -6.54 -1.58
N ASN A 21 -7.68 -6.02 -0.80
CA ASN A 21 -7.91 -4.96 0.17
C ASN A 21 -8.09 -3.61 -0.55
N ILE A 22 -9.34 -3.25 -0.86
CA ILE A 22 -9.68 -1.99 -1.51
C ILE A 22 -9.70 -0.90 -0.45
N GLN A 23 -8.72 0.02 -0.52
CA GLN A 23 -8.51 1.07 0.50
C GLN A 23 -9.77 1.94 0.71
N GLU A 24 -10.47 2.28 -0.37
CA GLU A 24 -11.69 3.08 -0.33
C GLU A 24 -12.81 2.36 0.47
N VAL A 25 -12.93 1.05 0.30
CA VAL A 25 -13.92 0.25 1.04
C VAL A 25 -13.54 0.14 2.51
N GLY A 26 -12.27 -0.13 2.82
CA GLY A 26 -11.79 -0.19 4.20
C GLY A 26 -12.02 1.12 4.97
N LEU A 27 -11.66 2.25 4.37
CA LEU A 27 -11.92 3.57 4.95
C LEU A 27 -13.43 3.84 5.10
N ALA A 28 -14.24 3.54 4.09
CA ALA A 28 -15.68 3.77 4.14
C ALA A 28 -16.33 2.94 5.26
N LYS A 29 -15.94 1.67 5.45
CA LYS A 29 -16.40 0.83 6.57
C LYS A 29 -16.09 1.50 7.92
N ALA A 30 -14.88 1.98 8.13
CA ALA A 30 -14.49 2.63 9.37
C ALA A 30 -15.27 3.93 9.63
N LEU A 31 -15.57 4.71 8.59
CA LEU A 31 -16.34 5.94 8.68
C LEU A 31 -17.84 5.69 8.98
N VAL A 32 -18.47 4.69 8.34
CA VAL A 32 -19.88 4.37 8.61
C VAL A 32 -20.08 3.78 10.01
N LYS A 33 -19.12 2.98 10.52
CA LYS A 33 -19.11 2.51 11.92
C LYS A 33 -19.08 3.66 12.94
N ARG A 34 -18.47 4.82 12.56
CA ARG A 34 -18.48 6.07 13.35
C ARG A 34 -19.69 6.97 13.15
N GLY A 35 -20.72 6.48 12.44
CA GLY A 35 -21.95 7.22 12.19
C GLY A 35 -21.87 8.24 11.06
N HIS A 36 -20.83 8.18 10.19
CA HIS A 36 -20.71 9.04 9.02
C HIS A 36 -21.09 8.29 7.75
N PRO A 37 -22.32 8.47 7.21
CA PRO A 37 -22.73 7.83 5.96
C PRO A 37 -21.69 8.10 4.87
N THR A 38 -21.12 7.02 4.33
CA THR A 38 -20.05 7.11 3.35
C THR A 38 -20.36 6.22 2.17
N ASP A 39 -20.29 6.77 0.96
CA ASP A 39 -20.50 6.07 -0.29
C ASP A 39 -19.23 6.20 -1.18
N ILE A 40 -19.15 5.38 -2.22
CA ILE A 40 -17.97 5.32 -3.10
C ILE A 40 -18.41 5.49 -4.56
N LEU A 41 -17.64 6.26 -5.35
CA LEU A 41 -17.82 6.39 -6.78
C LEU A 41 -16.61 5.82 -7.53
N PHE A 42 -16.83 4.74 -8.26
CA PHE A 42 -15.88 4.11 -9.16
C PHE A 42 -16.27 4.27 -10.62
N TRP A 43 -15.27 4.22 -11.47
CA TRP A 43 -15.46 4.15 -12.91
C TRP A 43 -15.76 2.71 -13.35
N THR A 44 -16.57 2.58 -14.41
CA THR A 44 -16.78 1.33 -15.13
C THR A 44 -16.77 1.55 -16.63
N ASP A 45 -16.31 0.56 -17.38
CA ASP A 45 -16.45 0.43 -18.84
C ASP A 45 -17.62 -0.49 -19.22
N GLY A 46 -18.18 -1.23 -18.25
CA GLY A 46 -19.39 -2.03 -18.36
C GLY A 46 -20.65 -1.25 -17.96
N ASP A 47 -21.71 -1.96 -17.62
CA ASP A 47 -22.97 -1.34 -17.22
C ASP A 47 -22.84 -0.49 -15.96
N GLU A 48 -23.54 0.64 -15.92
CA GLU A 48 -23.69 1.43 -14.70
C GLU A 48 -24.54 0.69 -13.69
N MET A 49 -24.03 0.53 -12.49
CA MET A 49 -24.72 -0.16 -11.41
C MET A 49 -24.44 0.48 -10.05
N THR A 50 -25.20 0.07 -9.06
CA THR A 50 -24.94 0.39 -7.66
C THR A 50 -24.90 -0.90 -6.87
N VAL A 51 -23.77 -1.16 -6.22
CA VAL A 51 -23.57 -2.33 -5.36
C VAL A 51 -23.63 -1.88 -3.91
N LYS A 52 -24.32 -2.63 -3.06
CA LYS A 52 -24.31 -2.39 -1.61
C LYS A 52 -23.26 -3.28 -0.96
N VAL A 53 -22.42 -2.68 -0.13
CA VAL A 53 -21.49 -3.38 0.75
C VAL A 53 -22.05 -3.29 2.16
N GLU A 54 -22.47 -4.42 2.69
CA GLU A 54 -22.99 -4.51 4.05
C GLU A 54 -21.87 -4.30 5.08
N VAL A 55 -22.20 -3.59 6.16
CA VAL A 55 -21.28 -3.33 7.28
C VAL A 55 -22.02 -3.67 8.57
N GLU A 56 -21.47 -4.60 9.32
CA GLU A 56 -22.06 -5.05 10.58
C GLU A 56 -22.25 -3.87 11.56
N GLY A 57 -23.45 -3.75 12.10
CA GLY A 57 -23.79 -2.70 13.06
C GLY A 57 -23.86 -1.27 12.47
N ALA A 58 -23.77 -1.10 11.14
CA ALA A 58 -23.81 0.22 10.51
C ALA A 58 -24.66 0.22 9.23
N LYS A 59 -24.85 1.42 8.64
CA LYS A 59 -25.54 1.53 7.35
C LYS A 59 -24.68 0.95 6.23
N PRO A 60 -25.29 0.31 5.20
CA PRO A 60 -24.55 -0.19 4.06
C PRO A 60 -23.90 0.97 3.28
N ILE A 61 -22.79 0.67 2.62
CA ILE A 61 -22.07 1.56 1.72
C ILE A 61 -22.61 1.35 0.31
N ASN A 62 -23.05 2.41 -0.37
CA ASN A 62 -23.35 2.33 -1.79
C ASN A 62 -22.07 2.56 -2.60
N VAL A 63 -21.74 1.61 -3.46
CA VAL A 63 -20.66 1.72 -4.43
C VAL A 63 -21.29 1.97 -5.79
N PHE A 64 -21.15 3.20 -6.28
CA PHE A 64 -21.65 3.62 -7.57
C PHE A 64 -20.61 3.34 -8.65
N TYR A 65 -20.94 2.50 -9.61
CA TYR A 65 -20.17 2.31 -10.83
C TYR A 65 -20.77 3.19 -11.91
N ARG A 66 -20.02 4.18 -12.40
CA ARG A 66 -20.50 5.15 -13.38
C ARG A 66 -19.52 5.31 -14.52
N HIS A 67 -20.07 5.60 -15.71
CA HIS A 67 -19.27 5.97 -16.86
C HIS A 67 -18.55 7.31 -16.65
N GLY A 68 -17.42 7.45 -17.29
CA GLY A 68 -16.67 8.69 -17.33
C GLY A 68 -15.78 8.76 -18.57
N LYS A 69 -15.55 9.95 -19.08
CA LYS A 69 -14.62 10.12 -20.20
C LYS A 69 -13.19 9.94 -19.69
N VAL A 70 -12.50 8.97 -20.26
CA VAL A 70 -11.07 8.72 -19.93
C VAL A 70 -10.19 9.66 -20.76
N LEU A 71 -9.36 10.44 -20.09
CA LEU A 71 -8.36 11.33 -20.71
C LEU A 71 -7.04 11.25 -19.94
N LEU A 72 -5.95 10.84 -20.58
CA LEU A 72 -4.61 10.74 -19.95
C LEU A 72 -4.62 9.99 -18.61
N LYS A 73 -5.29 8.84 -18.55
CA LYS A 73 -5.51 8.03 -17.34
C LYS A 73 -6.31 8.74 -16.24
N ASN A 74 -6.98 9.83 -16.54
CA ASN A 74 -7.95 10.47 -15.65
C ASN A 74 -9.36 10.12 -16.11
N VAL A 75 -10.26 9.88 -15.16
CA VAL A 75 -11.69 9.74 -15.43
C VAL A 75 -12.40 11.05 -15.14
N TRP A 76 -13.17 11.52 -16.09
CA TRP A 76 -14.02 12.69 -15.95
C TRP A 76 -15.48 12.28 -15.87
N PHE A 77 -16.04 12.29 -14.67
CA PHE A 77 -17.44 11.97 -14.42
C PHE A 77 -18.35 13.14 -14.80
N LYS A 78 -19.08 13.02 -15.92
CA LYS A 78 -20.09 14.00 -16.33
C LYS A 78 -21.46 13.64 -15.77
N GLY A 79 -22.30 14.66 -15.50
CA GLY A 79 -23.69 14.46 -15.09
C GLY A 79 -23.87 13.96 -13.65
N GLN A 80 -22.81 13.92 -12.85
CA GLN A 80 -22.86 13.49 -11.45
C GLN A 80 -23.04 14.64 -10.44
N GLU A 81 -23.36 15.86 -10.93
CA GLU A 81 -23.50 17.04 -10.07
C GLU A 81 -24.58 16.89 -9.01
N LYS A 82 -25.70 16.23 -9.36
CA LYS A 82 -26.78 15.92 -8.40
C LYS A 82 -26.34 14.96 -7.32
N LEU A 83 -25.45 14.03 -7.67
CA LEU A 83 -24.83 13.11 -6.70
C LEU A 83 -23.91 13.89 -5.76
N PHE A 84 -22.98 14.68 -6.29
CA PHE A 84 -22.00 15.45 -5.49
C PHE A 84 -22.69 16.45 -4.54
N ALA A 85 -23.83 17.01 -4.95
CA ALA A 85 -24.57 17.97 -4.12
C ALA A 85 -25.11 17.35 -2.82
N GLN A 86 -25.33 16.04 -2.78
CA GLN A 86 -25.90 15.33 -1.64
C GLN A 86 -24.88 15.06 -0.51
N TYR A 87 -23.61 15.33 -0.73
CA TYR A 87 -22.52 15.03 0.20
C TYR A 87 -21.91 16.28 0.79
N ASP A 88 -21.50 16.19 2.04
CA ASP A 88 -20.80 17.27 2.76
C ASP A 88 -19.30 17.27 2.42
N VAL A 89 -18.75 16.08 2.14
CA VAL A 89 -17.32 15.89 1.80
C VAL A 89 -17.20 15.07 0.51
N LEU A 90 -16.34 15.53 -0.37
CA LEU A 90 -15.90 14.85 -1.59
C LEU A 90 -14.42 14.53 -1.44
N GLN A 91 -14.08 13.31 -0.97
CA GLN A 91 -12.70 12.87 -0.98
C GLN A 91 -12.36 12.34 -2.36
N THR A 92 -11.30 12.88 -2.96
CA THR A 92 -10.80 12.42 -4.26
C THR A 92 -9.33 12.01 -4.15
N ALA A 93 -8.80 11.35 -5.19
CA ALA A 93 -7.46 10.82 -5.17
C ALA A 93 -6.51 11.62 -6.05
N GLU A 94 -5.29 11.76 -5.58
CA GLU A 94 -4.10 12.30 -6.20
C GLU A 94 -4.20 13.77 -6.68
N TYR A 95 -3.21 14.58 -6.29
CA TYR A 95 -3.21 16.02 -6.57
C TYR A 95 -3.14 16.35 -8.07
N ASN A 96 -2.47 15.52 -8.87
CA ASN A 96 -2.27 15.72 -10.29
C ASN A 96 -3.35 15.07 -11.17
N GLN A 97 -4.47 14.65 -10.59
CA GLN A 97 -5.65 14.25 -11.33
C GLN A 97 -6.49 15.46 -11.73
N LEU A 98 -6.78 15.62 -13.02
CA LEU A 98 -7.57 16.76 -13.52
C LEU A 98 -8.97 16.81 -12.93
N PHE A 99 -9.56 15.67 -12.65
CA PHE A 99 -10.88 15.62 -12.02
C PHE A 99 -10.83 16.07 -10.55
N SER A 100 -9.79 15.72 -9.80
CA SER A 100 -9.56 16.21 -8.43
C SER A 100 -9.40 17.74 -8.43
N TRP A 101 -8.64 18.26 -9.38
CA TRP A 101 -8.48 19.70 -9.57
C TRP A 101 -9.79 20.40 -9.95
N HIS A 102 -10.64 19.77 -10.77
CA HIS A 102 -11.97 20.28 -11.11
C HIS A 102 -12.88 20.34 -9.87
N LEU A 103 -12.94 19.25 -9.10
CA LEU A 103 -13.75 19.21 -7.88
C LEU A 103 -13.31 20.29 -6.88
N ALA A 104 -12.01 20.43 -6.64
CA ALA A 104 -11.47 21.47 -5.77
C ALA A 104 -11.78 22.91 -6.25
N GLY A 105 -11.94 23.09 -7.54
CA GLY A 105 -12.37 24.37 -8.11
C GLY A 105 -13.87 24.64 -8.00
N LYS A 106 -14.69 23.60 -8.20
CA LYS A 106 -16.16 23.68 -8.23
C LYS A 106 -16.78 23.59 -6.84
N TYR A 107 -16.18 22.79 -5.94
CA TYR A 107 -16.66 22.53 -4.60
C TYR A 107 -15.52 22.70 -3.57
N PRO A 108 -14.93 23.91 -3.44
CA PRO A 108 -13.71 24.10 -2.63
C PRO A 108 -13.90 23.72 -1.16
N GLU A 109 -15.04 24.03 -0.56
CA GLU A 109 -15.33 23.76 0.86
C GLU A 109 -15.54 22.27 1.16
N LYS A 110 -15.91 21.48 0.13
CA LYS A 110 -16.24 20.06 0.27
C LYS A 110 -15.08 19.14 -0.14
N THR A 111 -14.14 19.61 -0.97
CA THR A 111 -13.14 18.76 -1.59
C THR A 111 -11.93 18.55 -0.70
N VAL A 112 -11.58 17.29 -0.50
CA VAL A 112 -10.35 16.84 0.15
C VAL A 112 -9.63 15.88 -0.79
N VAL A 113 -8.32 16.05 -0.97
CA VAL A 113 -7.52 15.23 -1.88
C VAL A 113 -6.61 14.30 -1.09
N TYR A 114 -6.79 12.99 -1.26
CA TYR A 114 -5.93 11.98 -0.65
C TYR A 114 -4.81 11.58 -1.60
N HIS A 115 -3.56 11.89 -1.22
CA HIS A 115 -2.40 11.83 -2.11
C HIS A 115 -1.30 10.91 -1.56
N GLY A 116 -0.66 10.14 -2.46
CA GLY A 116 0.40 9.21 -2.07
C GLY A 116 1.73 9.36 -2.82
N PRO A 117 1.76 9.44 -4.15
CA PRO A 117 3.01 9.44 -4.91
C PRO A 117 3.88 10.69 -4.64
N TYR A 118 5.19 10.51 -4.75
CA TYR A 118 6.21 11.56 -4.71
C TYR A 118 7.21 11.35 -5.84
N TYR A 119 8.18 12.22 -6.01
CA TYR A 119 9.19 12.07 -7.06
C TYR A 119 9.98 10.78 -6.91
N SER A 120 10.25 10.13 -8.04
CA SER A 120 11.02 8.89 -8.09
C SER A 120 11.95 8.87 -9.29
N PRO A 121 13.21 8.45 -9.16
CA PRO A 121 14.11 8.27 -10.29
C PRO A 121 13.60 7.22 -11.28
N PHE A 122 12.78 6.27 -10.83
CA PHE A 122 12.20 5.20 -11.63
C PHE A 122 10.97 5.62 -12.44
N ASN A 123 10.39 6.78 -12.17
CA ASN A 123 9.20 7.27 -12.86
C ASN A 123 9.39 8.67 -13.45
N LYS A 124 10.32 8.78 -14.41
CA LYS A 124 10.67 10.05 -15.07
C LYS A 124 9.45 10.72 -15.72
N ASN A 125 8.55 9.91 -16.32
CA ASN A 125 7.32 10.44 -16.96
C ASN A 125 6.37 11.05 -15.92
N TYR A 126 6.17 10.39 -14.79
CA TYR A 126 5.38 10.94 -13.70
C TYR A 126 5.98 12.25 -13.19
N ASN A 127 7.29 12.28 -12.95
CA ASN A 127 7.98 13.48 -12.51
C ASN A 127 7.80 14.65 -13.48
N ARG A 128 7.91 14.38 -14.81
CA ARG A 128 7.69 15.39 -15.85
C ARG A 128 6.25 15.88 -15.87
N MET A 129 5.28 14.97 -15.80
CA MET A 129 3.86 15.33 -15.73
C MET A 129 3.54 16.19 -14.50
N CYS A 130 4.11 15.86 -13.34
CA CYS A 130 3.95 16.66 -12.13
C CYS A 130 4.47 18.10 -12.34
N ARG A 131 5.64 18.28 -12.93
CA ARG A 131 6.19 19.64 -13.19
C ARG A 131 5.28 20.47 -14.10
N VAL A 132 4.72 19.84 -15.14
CA VAL A 132 3.76 20.51 -16.04
C VAL A 132 2.48 20.87 -15.28
N PHE A 133 1.96 19.93 -14.48
CA PHE A 133 0.78 20.15 -13.67
C PHE A 133 1.00 21.28 -12.66
N ASP A 134 2.16 21.33 -12.04
CA ASP A 134 2.53 22.34 -11.05
C ASP A 134 2.51 23.75 -11.69
N ALA A 135 3.08 23.89 -12.87
CA ALA A 135 3.12 25.17 -13.56
C ALA A 135 1.72 25.71 -13.93
N LEU A 136 0.79 24.81 -14.30
CA LEU A 136 -0.51 25.20 -14.84
C LEU A 136 -1.65 25.17 -13.79
N PHE A 137 -1.62 24.26 -12.82
CA PHE A 137 -2.81 23.88 -12.06
C PHE A 137 -2.69 24.05 -10.55
N VAL A 138 -1.52 23.91 -9.94
CA VAL A 138 -1.34 23.96 -8.47
C VAL A 138 -1.77 25.30 -7.85
N GLY A 139 -1.65 26.40 -8.59
CA GLY A 139 -2.09 27.72 -8.13
C GLY A 139 -3.55 27.81 -7.68
N ARG A 140 -4.43 26.97 -8.26
CA ARG A 140 -5.84 26.89 -7.83
C ARG A 140 -5.96 26.28 -6.43
N TYR A 141 -5.27 25.18 -6.15
CA TYR A 141 -5.28 24.53 -4.84
C TYR A 141 -4.85 25.49 -3.71
N ARG A 142 -3.76 26.27 -3.96
CA ARG A 142 -3.28 27.28 -3.02
C ARG A 142 -4.34 28.35 -2.73
N ARG A 143 -4.90 28.97 -3.82
CA ARG A 143 -5.91 30.03 -3.68
C ARG A 143 -7.22 29.58 -3.05
N ARG A 144 -7.60 28.32 -3.23
CA ARG A 144 -8.85 27.74 -2.71
C ARG A 144 -8.68 27.10 -1.33
N GLY A 145 -7.49 27.11 -0.75
CA GLY A 145 -7.24 26.46 0.54
C GLY A 145 -7.54 24.94 0.52
N THR A 146 -7.40 24.28 -0.66
CA THR A 146 -7.75 22.86 -0.79
C THR A 146 -6.99 22.02 0.21
N ARG A 147 -7.70 21.17 0.94
CA ARG A 147 -7.15 20.29 1.96
C ARG A 147 -6.62 19.01 1.33
N PHE A 148 -5.44 18.59 1.81
CA PHE A 148 -4.78 17.37 1.39
C PHE A 148 -4.55 16.45 2.57
N LEU A 149 -4.86 15.18 2.36
CA LEU A 149 -4.44 14.07 3.19
C LEU A 149 -3.29 13.37 2.49
N THR A 150 -2.23 12.99 3.20
CA THR A 150 -1.12 12.27 2.57
C THR A 150 -0.91 10.89 3.19
N LYS A 151 -0.47 9.96 2.33
CA LYS A 151 -0.20 8.57 2.72
C LYS A 151 1.09 8.43 3.51
N SER A 152 2.05 9.37 3.34
CA SER A 152 3.33 9.36 4.04
C SER A 152 3.86 10.78 4.23
N GLU A 153 4.87 10.95 5.10
CA GLU A 153 5.57 12.24 5.25
C GLU A 153 6.36 12.59 3.97
N LEU A 154 6.84 11.62 3.21
CA LEU A 154 7.46 11.88 1.90
C LEU A 154 6.45 12.48 0.91
N ALA A 155 5.22 12.00 0.90
CA ALA A 155 4.15 12.59 0.09
C ALA A 155 3.76 14.00 0.61
N ARG A 156 3.81 14.23 1.93
CA ARG A 156 3.60 15.56 2.52
C ARG A 156 4.70 16.53 2.08
N LYS A 157 5.96 16.17 2.25
CA LYS A 157 7.12 16.97 1.80
C LYS A 157 7.00 17.33 0.33
N PHE A 158 6.67 16.34 -0.53
CA PHE A 158 6.44 16.54 -1.95
C PHE A 158 5.36 17.62 -2.25
N LEU A 159 4.26 17.67 -1.50
CA LEU A 159 3.23 18.68 -1.68
C LEU A 159 3.65 20.06 -1.13
N LEU A 160 4.39 20.10 -0.03
CA LEU A 160 4.93 21.35 0.53
C LEU A 160 5.94 22.03 -0.42
N GLU A 161 6.77 21.24 -1.14
CA GLU A 161 7.66 21.74 -2.18
C GLU A 161 6.91 22.49 -3.29
N LYS A 162 5.63 22.19 -3.48
CA LYS A 162 4.74 22.89 -4.43
C LYS A 162 4.11 24.15 -3.85
N ARG A 163 4.62 24.63 -2.71
CA ARG A 163 4.14 25.82 -1.99
C ARG A 163 2.67 25.72 -1.54
N LEU A 164 2.19 24.54 -1.23
CA LEU A 164 0.99 24.36 -0.42
C LEU A 164 1.35 24.66 1.04
N SER A 165 0.44 25.28 1.79
CA SER A 165 0.74 25.62 3.18
C SER A 165 0.71 24.37 4.09
N PRO A 166 1.46 24.35 5.20
CA PRO A 166 1.42 23.24 6.15
C PRO A 166 0.02 22.93 6.70
N GLU A 167 -0.85 23.95 6.80
CA GLU A 167 -2.22 23.81 7.28
C GLU A 167 -3.13 23.10 6.27
N GLN A 168 -2.77 23.17 4.97
CA GLN A 168 -3.49 22.48 3.91
C GLN A 168 -3.14 20.99 3.84
N VAL A 169 -2.01 20.53 4.38
CA VAL A 169 -1.48 19.17 4.16
C VAL A 169 -1.30 18.42 5.47
N THR A 170 -2.07 17.39 5.68
CA THR A 170 -2.05 16.53 6.87
C THR A 170 -1.67 15.11 6.50
N THR A 171 -0.67 14.53 7.15
CA THR A 171 -0.32 13.11 7.00
C THR A 171 -1.26 12.25 7.84
N VAL A 172 -1.88 11.27 7.20
CA VAL A 172 -2.82 10.34 7.85
C VAL A 172 -2.38 8.88 7.75
N GLY A 173 -1.57 8.53 6.76
CA GLY A 173 -1.16 7.14 6.52
C GLY A 173 -2.13 6.35 5.63
N VAL A 174 -1.99 5.03 5.64
CA VAL A 174 -2.88 4.07 4.97
C VAL A 174 -3.23 2.97 5.96
N GLY A 175 -4.49 2.57 5.98
CA GLY A 175 -4.98 1.50 6.85
C GLY A 175 -5.04 0.14 6.17
N ILE A 176 -5.13 -0.89 7.01
CA ILE A 176 -5.44 -2.26 6.61
C ILE A 176 -6.81 -2.66 7.18
N ASP A 177 -7.55 -3.49 6.44
CA ASP A 177 -8.78 -4.10 6.93
C ASP A 177 -8.42 -5.36 7.74
N ALA A 178 -8.28 -5.19 9.07
CA ALA A 178 -7.86 -6.25 9.98
C ALA A 178 -8.89 -7.39 10.05
N GLU A 179 -10.19 -7.09 9.95
CA GLU A 179 -11.26 -8.09 9.94
C GLU A 179 -11.11 -9.00 8.71
N LEU A 180 -10.94 -8.37 7.54
CA LEU A 180 -10.75 -9.07 6.28
C LEU A 180 -9.54 -10.02 6.29
N LEU A 181 -8.47 -9.68 7.01
CA LEU A 181 -7.28 -10.53 7.12
C LEU A 181 -7.43 -11.66 8.14
N ARG A 182 -8.18 -11.42 9.24
CA ARG A 182 -8.40 -12.44 10.29
C ARG A 182 -9.36 -13.52 9.85
N ASP A 183 -10.47 -13.13 9.26
CA ASP A 183 -11.66 -13.97 9.07
C ASP A 183 -11.76 -14.56 7.66
N ARG A 184 -10.68 -14.57 6.90
CA ARG A 184 -10.70 -15.16 5.58
C ARG A 184 -10.86 -16.68 5.64
N PRO A 185 -11.80 -17.24 4.85
CA PRO A 185 -11.93 -18.67 4.72
C PRO A 185 -10.62 -19.27 4.19
N ASP A 186 -10.28 -20.47 4.63
CA ASP A 186 -9.10 -21.19 4.16
C ASP A 186 -9.24 -21.47 2.64
N ALA A 187 -8.43 -20.79 1.85
CA ALA A 187 -8.46 -20.90 0.38
C ALA A 187 -7.56 -22.05 -0.14
N GLY A 188 -7.14 -22.94 0.77
CA GLY A 188 -6.14 -23.95 0.47
C GLY A 188 -4.70 -23.40 0.47
N GLN A 189 -3.75 -24.31 0.62
CA GLN A 189 -2.34 -23.99 0.66
C GLN A 189 -1.79 -23.72 -0.75
N THR A 190 -0.88 -22.77 -0.86
CA THR A 190 -0.10 -22.59 -2.08
C THR A 190 1.01 -23.66 -2.16
N GLU A 191 1.52 -23.93 -3.37
CA GLU A 191 2.72 -24.76 -3.52
C GLU A 191 3.92 -24.18 -2.76
N LEU A 192 4.03 -22.84 -2.74
CA LEU A 192 5.08 -22.14 -2.00
C LEU A 192 4.95 -22.38 -0.50
N GLU A 193 3.76 -22.26 0.06
CA GLU A 193 3.49 -22.57 1.48
C GLU A 193 3.83 -24.02 1.82
N GLN A 194 3.50 -24.97 0.95
CA GLN A 194 3.85 -26.38 1.15
C GLN A 194 5.37 -26.58 1.23
N LYS A 195 6.13 -25.94 0.34
CA LYS A 195 7.60 -25.94 0.39
C LYS A 195 8.14 -25.31 1.66
N MET A 196 7.56 -24.18 2.10
CA MET A 196 7.94 -23.54 3.37
C MET A 196 7.68 -24.46 4.57
N ARG A 197 6.58 -25.20 4.59
CA ARG A 197 6.26 -26.18 5.64
C ARG A 197 7.19 -27.41 5.59
N ALA A 198 7.63 -27.81 4.43
CA ALA A 198 8.56 -28.93 4.25
C ALA A 198 9.99 -28.59 4.74
N GLN A 199 10.42 -27.35 4.63
CA GLN A 199 11.70 -26.89 5.15
C GLN A 199 11.71 -26.95 6.68
N LYS A 200 12.61 -27.75 7.27
CA LYS A 200 12.68 -27.97 8.72
C LYS A 200 13.77 -27.15 9.43
N THR A 201 14.81 -26.80 8.69
CA THR A 201 15.98 -26.06 9.18
C THR A 201 16.25 -24.85 8.31
N GLY A 202 16.99 -23.88 8.82
CA GLY A 202 17.35 -22.65 8.13
C GLY A 202 16.23 -21.61 8.06
N LEU A 203 16.63 -20.35 7.86
CA LEU A 203 15.75 -19.20 7.79
C LEU A 203 14.88 -19.22 6.54
N LYS A 204 13.62 -18.87 6.72
CA LYS A 204 12.61 -18.67 5.66
C LYS A 204 12.44 -17.18 5.42
N LEU A 205 13.14 -16.67 4.42
CA LEU A 205 13.06 -15.29 3.99
C LEU A 205 11.96 -15.12 2.95
N LEU A 206 11.09 -14.13 3.10
CA LEU A 206 9.95 -13.89 2.19
C LEU A 206 10.06 -12.52 1.51
N TYR A 207 9.84 -12.51 0.21
CA TYR A 207 9.59 -11.31 -0.57
C TYR A 207 8.24 -11.39 -1.28
N ILE A 208 7.46 -10.31 -1.23
CA ILE A 208 6.20 -10.19 -1.97
C ILE A 208 6.17 -8.84 -2.68
N GLY A 209 6.03 -8.88 -4.00
CA GLY A 209 5.93 -7.66 -4.79
C GLY A 209 6.18 -7.87 -6.27
N ARG A 210 5.97 -6.80 -7.05
CA ARG A 210 6.32 -6.84 -8.47
C ARG A 210 7.81 -7.07 -8.64
N ILE A 211 8.14 -7.83 -9.67
CA ILE A 211 9.52 -8.06 -10.08
C ILE A 211 9.90 -6.96 -11.06
N GLU A 212 10.57 -5.94 -10.57
CA GLU A 212 10.91 -4.73 -11.32
C GLU A 212 12.15 -4.03 -10.74
N PRO A 213 12.89 -3.22 -11.52
CA PRO A 213 14.18 -2.65 -11.11
C PRO A 213 14.15 -1.89 -9.78
N ARG A 214 13.11 -1.11 -9.49
CA ARG A 214 13.04 -0.35 -8.23
C ARG A 214 12.93 -1.23 -6.98
N ARG A 215 12.54 -2.48 -7.15
CA ARG A 215 12.39 -3.47 -6.07
C ARG A 215 13.60 -4.37 -5.90
N ASP A 216 14.50 -4.32 -6.86
CA ASP A 216 15.80 -4.96 -6.91
C ASP A 216 15.86 -6.41 -6.36
N PRO A 217 15.25 -7.35 -7.07
CA PRO A 217 15.33 -8.76 -6.68
C PRO A 217 16.76 -9.33 -6.74
N PHE A 218 17.69 -8.74 -7.53
CA PHE A 218 19.09 -9.16 -7.55
C PHE A 218 19.76 -8.93 -6.20
N PHE A 219 19.48 -7.80 -5.56
CA PHE A 219 19.98 -7.52 -4.22
C PHE A 219 19.49 -8.55 -3.19
N LEU A 220 18.25 -9.06 -3.34
CA LEU A 220 17.76 -10.14 -2.47
C LEU A 220 18.55 -11.44 -2.65
N LEU A 221 18.96 -11.75 -3.89
CA LEU A 221 19.81 -12.93 -4.16
C LEU A 221 21.19 -12.77 -3.52
N ASP A 222 21.76 -11.57 -3.55
CA ASP A 222 23.03 -11.27 -2.89
C ASP A 222 22.91 -11.39 -1.38
N VAL A 223 21.84 -10.85 -0.78
CA VAL A 223 21.55 -11.02 0.66
C VAL A 223 21.41 -12.49 1.03
N LEU A 224 20.68 -13.27 0.24
CA LEU A 224 20.54 -14.72 0.50
C LEU A 224 21.91 -15.41 0.45
N ALA A 225 22.74 -15.09 -0.54
CA ALA A 225 24.07 -15.67 -0.65
C ALA A 225 24.94 -15.34 0.58
N GLU A 226 24.85 -14.12 1.12
CA GLU A 226 25.52 -13.75 2.36
C GLU A 226 24.98 -14.49 3.59
N VAL A 227 23.65 -14.56 3.75
CA VAL A 227 23.01 -15.33 4.85
C VAL A 227 23.45 -16.78 4.85
N ARG A 228 23.53 -17.41 3.67
CA ARG A 228 23.87 -18.82 3.52
C ARG A 228 25.32 -19.16 3.90
N LYS A 229 26.21 -18.19 4.05
CA LYS A 229 27.55 -18.43 4.62
C LYS A 229 27.49 -18.89 6.09
N SER A 230 26.46 -18.43 6.84
CA SER A 230 26.27 -18.76 8.26
C SER A 230 25.09 -19.72 8.49
N ASP A 231 24.08 -19.69 7.64
CA ASP A 231 22.91 -20.57 7.63
C ASP A 231 22.72 -21.22 6.25
N PRO A 232 23.45 -22.33 5.97
CA PRO A 232 23.43 -22.98 4.65
C PRO A 232 22.04 -23.49 4.22
N ASP A 233 21.11 -23.66 5.15
CA ASP A 233 19.75 -24.14 4.90
C ASP A 233 18.76 -22.98 4.65
N ALA A 234 19.18 -21.72 4.77
CA ALA A 234 18.34 -20.58 4.52
C ALA A 234 17.79 -20.57 3.08
N CYS A 235 16.51 -20.23 2.93
CA CYS A 235 15.82 -20.16 1.65
C CYS A 235 15.11 -18.83 1.48
N LEU A 236 15.00 -18.39 0.21
CA LEU A 236 14.22 -17.23 -0.20
C LEU A 236 12.95 -17.67 -0.94
N TYR A 237 11.83 -17.19 -0.47
CA TYR A 237 10.51 -17.41 -1.05
C TYR A 237 10.01 -16.13 -1.69
N ILE A 238 9.66 -16.20 -2.98
CA ILE A 238 9.26 -15.04 -3.78
C ILE A 238 7.82 -15.22 -4.25
N ILE A 239 6.98 -14.23 -3.99
CA ILE A 239 5.66 -14.10 -4.61
C ILE A 239 5.64 -12.82 -5.42
N GLY A 240 5.57 -12.95 -6.73
CA GLY A 240 5.52 -11.80 -7.62
C GLY A 240 5.71 -12.15 -9.08
N ASP A 241 5.29 -11.19 -9.92
CA ASP A 241 5.47 -11.25 -11.38
C ASP A 241 5.88 -9.86 -11.88
N GLY A 242 6.39 -9.79 -13.09
CA GLY A 242 6.90 -8.56 -13.68
C GLY A 242 6.92 -8.60 -15.19
N ASP A 243 7.73 -7.75 -15.79
CA ASP A 243 8.06 -7.84 -17.20
C ASP A 243 8.80 -9.16 -17.47
N ALA A 244 8.43 -9.84 -18.55
CA ALA A 244 8.92 -11.19 -18.82
C ALA A 244 10.47 -11.24 -18.97
N GLU A 245 11.04 -10.29 -19.71
CA GLU A 245 12.49 -10.22 -19.95
C GLU A 245 13.24 -9.97 -18.62
N TYR A 246 12.72 -9.07 -17.79
CA TYR A 246 13.30 -8.80 -16.48
C TYR A 246 13.16 -9.98 -15.50
N VAL A 247 12.01 -10.67 -15.53
CA VAL A 247 11.79 -11.91 -14.75
C VAL A 247 12.79 -13.00 -15.16
N ASP A 248 12.99 -13.16 -16.46
CA ASP A 248 13.92 -14.19 -16.96
C ASP A 248 15.38 -13.85 -16.63
N SER A 249 15.76 -12.56 -16.63
CA SER A 249 17.10 -12.15 -16.17
C SER A 249 17.33 -12.45 -14.68
N VAL A 250 16.31 -12.29 -13.83
CA VAL A 250 16.40 -12.66 -12.39
C VAL A 250 16.54 -14.18 -12.24
N LYS A 251 15.81 -14.97 -13.02
CA LYS A 251 15.94 -16.44 -12.99
C LYS A 251 17.33 -16.90 -13.45
N ALA A 252 17.88 -16.28 -14.49
CA ALA A 252 19.24 -16.55 -14.92
C ALA A 252 20.26 -16.29 -13.79
N ALA A 253 20.11 -15.17 -13.09
CA ALA A 253 20.96 -14.83 -11.95
C ALA A 253 20.84 -15.83 -10.78
N ILE A 254 19.69 -16.45 -10.56
CA ILE A 254 19.53 -17.54 -9.59
C ILE A 254 20.45 -18.71 -9.96
N GLY A 255 20.45 -19.11 -11.24
CA GLY A 255 21.31 -20.18 -11.75
C GLY A 255 22.80 -19.82 -11.68
N GLU A 256 23.17 -18.61 -12.14
CA GLU A 256 24.56 -18.12 -12.09
C GLU A 256 25.15 -18.10 -10.68
N LYS A 257 24.30 -17.86 -9.68
CA LYS A 257 24.69 -17.85 -8.25
C LYS A 257 24.58 -19.22 -7.57
N GLY A 258 24.11 -20.26 -8.26
CA GLY A 258 23.91 -21.61 -7.70
C GLY A 258 22.83 -21.66 -6.59
N LEU A 259 21.79 -20.84 -6.71
CA LEU A 259 20.74 -20.69 -5.70
C LEU A 259 19.43 -21.43 -6.03
N GLU A 260 19.41 -22.27 -7.08
CA GLU A 260 18.19 -22.95 -7.56
C GLU A 260 17.56 -23.86 -6.50
N SER A 261 18.36 -24.43 -5.63
CA SER A 261 17.89 -25.33 -4.56
C SER A 261 17.27 -24.59 -3.37
N CYS A 262 17.44 -23.27 -3.26
CA CYS A 262 17.03 -22.47 -2.10
C CYS A 262 16.24 -21.21 -2.44
N VAL A 263 15.95 -20.95 -3.72
CA VAL A 263 15.02 -19.91 -4.16
C VAL A 263 13.77 -20.54 -4.74
N PHE A 264 12.63 -20.28 -4.09
CA PHE A 264 11.33 -20.78 -4.51
C PHE A 264 10.44 -19.62 -4.93
N TRP A 265 9.91 -19.70 -6.16
CA TRP A 265 9.19 -18.59 -6.78
C TRP A 265 7.81 -19.01 -7.27
N GLN A 266 6.81 -18.23 -6.84
CA GLN A 266 5.42 -18.30 -7.29
C GLN A 266 4.99 -16.96 -7.87
N LYS A 267 4.39 -16.93 -9.06
CA LYS A 267 4.02 -15.69 -9.74
C LYS A 267 2.99 -14.84 -8.95
N LYS A 268 2.01 -15.49 -8.36
CA LYS A 268 0.94 -14.84 -7.59
C LYS A 268 0.29 -15.79 -6.59
N ALA A 269 -0.21 -15.23 -5.51
CA ALA A 269 -1.12 -15.90 -4.59
C ALA A 269 -2.35 -15.03 -4.39
N SER A 270 -3.49 -15.64 -4.08
CA SER A 270 -4.67 -14.88 -3.68
C SER A 270 -4.47 -14.32 -2.28
N GLN A 271 -5.16 -13.22 -1.99
CA GLN A 271 -5.08 -12.64 -0.63
C GLN A 271 -5.53 -13.62 0.46
N HIS A 272 -6.45 -14.53 0.14
CA HIS A 272 -6.89 -15.58 1.07
C HIS A 272 -5.78 -16.56 1.45
N GLN A 273 -4.81 -16.78 0.57
CA GLN A 273 -3.69 -17.68 0.78
C GLN A 273 -2.52 -17.04 1.53
N MET A 274 -2.50 -15.70 1.62
CA MET A 274 -1.35 -14.97 2.19
C MET A 274 -1.12 -15.25 3.67
N LYS A 275 -2.19 -15.49 4.44
CA LYS A 275 -2.08 -15.84 5.87
C LYS A 275 -1.15 -17.03 6.10
N GLY A 276 -1.35 -18.12 5.36
CA GLY A 276 -0.53 -19.33 5.48
C GLY A 276 0.93 -19.07 5.13
N VAL A 277 1.19 -18.29 4.08
CA VAL A 277 2.55 -17.92 3.67
C VAL A 277 3.24 -17.08 4.75
N TYR A 278 2.62 -16.01 5.24
CA TYR A 278 3.20 -15.19 6.31
C TYR A 278 3.45 -16.00 7.59
N GLN A 279 2.56 -16.92 7.96
CA GLN A 279 2.73 -17.76 9.15
C GLN A 279 3.93 -18.69 9.08
N GLN A 280 4.39 -19.06 7.88
CA GLN A 280 5.58 -19.88 7.68
C GLN A 280 6.87 -19.07 7.52
N THR A 281 6.77 -17.75 7.44
CA THR A 281 7.90 -16.83 7.22
C THR A 281 8.61 -16.54 8.54
N ASP A 282 9.94 -16.48 8.51
CA ASP A 282 10.74 -15.97 9.64
C ASP A 282 10.95 -14.45 9.54
N LEU A 283 11.34 -13.96 8.36
CA LEU A 283 11.66 -12.56 8.14
C LEU A 283 11.16 -12.13 6.75
N PHE A 284 10.59 -10.92 6.68
CA PHE A 284 10.08 -10.34 5.44
C PHE A 284 11.02 -9.27 4.91
N LEU A 285 11.39 -9.35 3.63
CA LEU A 285 12.36 -8.47 2.98
C LEU A 285 11.73 -7.61 1.89
N LEU A 286 12.01 -6.31 1.91
CA LEU A 286 11.56 -5.39 0.86
C LEU A 286 12.63 -4.33 0.53
N PRO A 287 13.64 -4.65 -0.29
CA PRO A 287 14.72 -3.72 -0.66
C PRO A 287 14.27 -2.75 -1.78
N THR A 288 13.26 -1.95 -1.53
CA THR A 288 12.67 -1.08 -2.54
C THR A 288 13.17 0.36 -2.44
N GLU A 289 13.65 0.93 -3.53
CA GLU A 289 14.10 2.32 -3.57
C GLU A 289 12.94 3.34 -3.67
N TYR A 290 11.75 2.85 -3.99
CA TYR A 290 10.55 3.68 -4.05
C TYR A 290 9.32 2.86 -3.69
N GLU A 291 8.66 3.28 -2.64
CA GLU A 291 7.37 2.74 -2.21
C GLU A 291 6.51 3.87 -1.64
N ILE A 292 5.29 3.98 -2.12
CA ILE A 292 4.34 5.02 -1.65
C ILE A 292 3.99 4.78 -0.19
N PHE A 293 3.65 3.54 0.14
CA PHE A 293 3.32 3.10 1.49
C PHE A 293 3.69 1.63 1.75
N GLY A 294 3.47 0.73 0.77
CA GLY A 294 3.80 -0.68 0.90
C GLY A 294 2.79 -1.48 1.74
N MET A 295 1.65 -1.81 1.15
CA MET A 295 0.63 -2.64 1.82
C MET A 295 1.19 -3.97 2.33
N VAL A 296 2.20 -4.52 1.65
CA VAL A 296 2.87 -5.76 2.06
C VAL A 296 3.67 -5.60 3.36
N LEU A 297 4.12 -4.39 3.70
CA LEU A 297 4.73 -4.10 5.01
C LEU A 297 3.68 -4.21 6.12
N LEU A 298 2.50 -3.58 5.92
CA LEU A 298 1.38 -3.69 6.84
C LEU A 298 0.94 -5.14 7.03
N GLU A 299 0.84 -5.90 5.94
CA GLU A 299 0.45 -7.31 5.98
C GLU A 299 1.47 -8.15 6.77
N ALA A 300 2.76 -8.00 6.47
CA ALA A 300 3.82 -8.72 7.18
C ALA A 300 3.81 -8.40 8.69
N MET A 301 3.70 -7.13 9.05
CA MET A 301 3.61 -6.68 10.45
C MET A 301 2.33 -7.19 11.14
N PHE A 302 1.18 -7.17 10.44
CA PHE A 302 -0.07 -7.72 10.94
C PHE A 302 0.03 -9.21 11.26
N PHE A 303 0.74 -9.97 10.45
CA PHE A 303 1.01 -11.40 10.69
C PHE A 303 2.23 -11.64 11.59
N ARG A 304 2.67 -10.62 12.34
CA ARG A 304 3.79 -10.71 13.29
C ARG A 304 5.10 -11.15 12.62
N ARG A 305 5.43 -10.60 11.46
CA ARG A 305 6.72 -10.85 10.83
C ARG A 305 7.62 -9.65 11.01
N VAL A 306 8.86 -9.90 11.41
CA VAL A 306 9.87 -8.84 11.40
C VAL A 306 10.16 -8.45 9.95
N VAL A 307 10.05 -7.17 9.68
CA VAL A 307 10.27 -6.59 8.36
C VAL A 307 11.66 -5.97 8.30
N LEU A 308 12.40 -6.26 7.23
CA LEU A 308 13.63 -5.55 6.87
C LEU A 308 13.43 -4.87 5.52
N THR A 309 13.59 -3.56 5.48
CA THR A 309 13.33 -2.74 4.28
C THR A 309 14.30 -1.55 4.21
N THR A 310 14.29 -0.88 3.06
CA THR A 310 15.00 0.39 2.85
C THR A 310 14.17 1.59 3.32
N PRO A 311 14.77 2.77 3.50
CA PRO A 311 14.02 4.02 3.68
C PRO A 311 13.05 4.25 2.50
N ASN A 312 11.78 4.37 2.79
CA ASN A 312 10.70 4.62 1.83
C ASN A 312 9.46 5.18 2.54
N GLY A 313 8.41 5.56 1.78
CA GLY A 313 7.23 6.19 2.35
C GLY A 313 6.48 5.32 3.37
N GLY A 314 6.50 4.00 3.23
CA GLY A 314 5.90 3.08 4.20
C GLY A 314 6.78 2.89 5.42
N ALA A 315 8.08 2.70 5.22
CA ALA A 315 9.03 2.54 6.32
C ALA A 315 9.02 3.75 7.27
N ASP A 316 8.98 4.97 6.70
CA ASP A 316 8.92 6.24 7.45
C ASP A 316 7.67 6.35 8.35
N MET A 317 6.56 5.73 7.94
CA MET A 317 5.30 5.77 8.68
C MET A 317 5.12 4.62 9.67
N LEU A 318 5.68 3.45 9.36
CA LEU A 318 5.37 2.20 10.04
C LEU A 318 6.47 1.71 10.96
N LEU A 319 7.74 1.98 10.63
CA LEU A 319 8.86 1.33 11.27
C LEU A 319 9.65 2.26 12.20
N ARG A 320 9.90 1.76 13.39
CA ARG A 320 10.91 2.25 14.33
C ARG A 320 12.04 1.23 14.32
N SER A 321 13.12 1.57 13.59
CA SER A 321 14.23 0.61 13.34
C SER A 321 14.83 0.09 14.65
N GLY A 322 14.91 -1.23 14.79
CA GLY A 322 15.36 -1.93 15.99
C GLY A 322 14.24 -2.23 17.01
N GLU A 323 13.05 -1.62 16.88
CA GLU A 323 11.90 -1.86 17.78
C GLU A 323 10.85 -2.78 17.16
N ASN A 324 10.30 -2.42 16.00
CA ASN A 324 9.21 -3.13 15.33
C ASN A 324 9.54 -3.57 13.89
N GLY A 325 10.80 -3.41 13.47
CA GLY A 325 11.34 -3.76 12.18
C GLY A 325 12.74 -3.21 12.01
N ILE A 326 13.31 -3.37 10.83
CA ILE A 326 14.68 -2.91 10.52
C ILE A 326 14.63 -2.08 9.25
N VAL A 327 15.22 -0.89 9.30
CA VAL A 327 15.39 -0.02 8.13
C VAL A 327 16.88 0.16 7.86
N LEU A 328 17.32 -0.32 6.71
CA LEU A 328 18.73 -0.23 6.26
C LEU A 328 18.82 0.28 4.84
N GLU A 329 19.87 1.05 4.55
CA GLU A 329 20.21 1.40 3.19
C GLU A 329 20.58 0.16 2.36
N LYS A 330 20.31 0.19 1.07
CA LYS A 330 20.60 -0.89 0.12
C LYS A 330 22.04 -0.78 -0.41
N SER A 331 23.01 -0.58 0.45
CA SER A 331 24.41 -0.37 0.03
C SER A 331 25.27 -1.62 0.11
N ASP A 332 24.90 -2.56 0.99
CA ASP A 332 25.73 -3.72 1.30
C ASP A 332 24.87 -4.93 1.70
N PRO A 333 24.84 -6.01 0.89
CA PRO A 333 24.13 -7.25 1.21
C PRO A 333 24.60 -7.91 2.52
N ALA A 334 25.89 -7.80 2.86
CA ALA A 334 26.43 -8.41 4.07
C ALA A 334 25.84 -7.76 5.35
N ARG A 335 25.64 -6.45 5.35
CA ARG A 335 24.96 -5.76 6.45
C ARG A 335 23.51 -6.19 6.63
N TRP A 336 22.81 -6.47 5.53
CA TRP A 336 21.46 -7.02 5.57
C TRP A 336 21.49 -8.43 6.15
N ALA A 337 22.40 -9.28 5.70
CA ALA A 337 22.57 -10.63 6.22
C ALA A 337 22.90 -10.63 7.72
N GLU A 338 23.82 -9.79 8.17
CA GLU A 338 24.15 -9.61 9.59
C GLU A 338 22.91 -9.25 10.41
N ALA A 339 22.12 -8.27 9.96
CA ALA A 339 20.92 -7.86 10.68
C ALA A 339 19.85 -8.97 10.73
N LEU A 340 19.69 -9.78 9.66
CA LEU A 340 18.79 -10.91 9.63
C LEU A 340 19.22 -12.02 10.61
N LEU A 341 20.50 -12.35 10.59
CA LEU A 341 21.09 -13.38 11.46
C LEU A 341 21.07 -12.96 12.93
N ASP A 342 21.31 -11.69 13.24
CA ASP A 342 21.24 -11.14 14.59
C ASP A 342 19.82 -11.25 15.20
N VAL A 343 18.78 -10.94 14.39
CA VAL A 343 17.40 -11.15 14.83
C VAL A 343 17.07 -12.64 14.99
N ALA A 344 17.55 -13.48 14.09
CA ALA A 344 17.29 -14.91 14.12
C ALA A 344 17.99 -15.62 15.29
N ALA A 345 19.17 -15.14 15.67
CA ALA A 345 19.95 -15.70 16.78
C ALA A 345 19.39 -15.38 18.18
N ASP A 346 18.53 -14.36 18.29
CA ASP A 346 17.87 -13.98 19.56
C ASP A 346 16.34 -14.12 19.46
N PRO A 347 15.78 -15.30 19.83
CA PRO A 347 14.34 -15.53 19.81
C PRO A 347 13.53 -14.55 20.66
N ALA A 348 14.09 -14.05 21.76
CA ALA A 348 13.41 -13.09 22.61
C ALA A 348 13.33 -11.71 21.95
N LYS A 349 14.40 -11.26 21.30
CA LYS A 349 14.43 -10.05 20.47
C LYS A 349 13.44 -10.16 19.33
N LYS A 350 13.47 -11.27 18.57
CA LYS A 350 12.54 -11.53 17.47
C LYS A 350 11.09 -11.43 17.94
N ALA A 351 10.72 -12.12 19.02
CA ALA A 351 9.36 -12.11 19.55
C ALA A 351 8.91 -10.72 20.00
N ARG A 352 9.79 -9.92 20.63
CA ARG A 352 9.48 -8.52 20.98
C ARG A 352 9.21 -7.67 19.73
N MET A 353 10.04 -7.78 18.70
CA MET A 353 9.87 -7.05 17.45
C MET A 353 8.59 -7.46 16.72
N GLU A 354 8.29 -8.76 16.66
CA GLU A 354 7.07 -9.31 16.07
C GLU A 354 5.80 -8.79 16.77
N GLN A 355 5.83 -8.72 18.10
CA GLN A 355 4.72 -8.18 18.89
C GLN A 355 4.58 -6.67 18.65
N ALA A 356 5.66 -5.90 18.71
CA ALA A 356 5.66 -4.46 18.47
C ALA A 356 5.20 -4.12 17.04
N ALA A 357 5.59 -4.90 16.03
CA ALA A 357 5.11 -4.77 14.67
C ALA A 357 3.58 -4.91 14.58
N TYR A 358 3.04 -5.97 15.18
CA TYR A 358 1.60 -6.21 15.23
C TYR A 358 0.84 -5.09 15.94
N GLU A 359 1.34 -4.64 17.10
CA GLU A 359 0.72 -3.56 17.88
C GLU A 359 0.69 -2.23 17.10
N THR A 360 1.78 -1.91 16.41
CA THR A 360 1.83 -0.74 15.51
C THR A 360 0.70 -0.79 14.47
N VAL A 361 0.48 -1.94 13.84
CA VAL A 361 -0.59 -2.07 12.84
C VAL A 361 -1.96 -1.94 13.48
N ILE A 362 -2.22 -2.68 14.56
CA ILE A 362 -3.56 -2.74 15.17
C ILE A 362 -3.97 -1.40 15.77
N HIS A 363 -3.06 -0.70 16.41
CA HIS A 363 -3.37 0.54 17.13
C HIS A 363 -3.21 1.80 16.28
N GLU A 364 -2.37 1.77 15.26
CA GLU A 364 -2.02 2.98 14.51
C GLU A 364 -2.40 2.93 13.02
N ASN A 365 -2.58 1.73 12.41
CA ASN A 365 -2.66 1.54 10.97
C ASN A 365 -3.77 0.59 10.49
N THR A 366 -4.80 0.36 11.27
CA THR A 366 -6.09 -0.14 10.77
C THR A 366 -6.92 1.04 10.27
N TRP A 367 -7.88 0.80 9.37
CA TRP A 367 -8.80 1.87 8.95
C TRP A 367 -9.59 2.44 10.13
N ASP A 368 -9.91 1.59 11.11
CA ASP A 368 -10.57 2.04 12.35
C ASP A 368 -9.67 2.98 13.17
N ALA A 369 -8.39 2.64 13.33
CA ALA A 369 -7.44 3.51 14.05
C ALA A 369 -7.20 4.86 13.34
N LEU A 370 -7.27 4.87 12.00
CA LEU A 370 -7.01 6.08 11.21
C LEU A 370 -8.24 6.97 11.01
N ALA A 371 -9.46 6.43 11.14
CA ALA A 371 -10.68 7.15 10.76
C ALA A 371 -10.81 8.51 11.43
N ASP A 372 -10.41 8.65 12.70
CA ASP A 372 -10.49 9.92 13.43
C ASP A 372 -9.52 10.97 12.87
N ARG A 373 -8.36 10.55 12.34
CA ARG A 373 -7.42 11.46 11.65
C ARG A 373 -8.04 11.99 10.34
N PHE A 374 -8.77 11.17 9.60
CA PHE A 374 -9.51 11.59 8.41
C PHE A 374 -10.65 12.54 8.77
N LEU A 375 -11.46 12.21 9.77
CA LEU A 375 -12.57 13.03 10.25
C LEU A 375 -12.10 14.40 10.71
N ALA A 376 -11.01 14.48 11.45
CA ALA A 376 -10.43 15.77 11.90
C ALA A 376 -10.09 16.72 10.74
N VAL A 377 -9.75 16.18 9.55
CA VAL A 377 -9.51 17.00 8.35
C VAL A 377 -10.82 17.31 7.61
N TYR A 378 -11.77 16.40 7.58
CA TYR A 378 -13.07 16.62 6.94
C TYR A 378 -13.89 17.71 7.66
N GLU A 379 -13.75 17.83 8.98
CA GLU A 379 -14.47 18.80 9.83
C GLU A 379 -13.88 20.20 9.79
N LYS A 380 -12.63 20.36 9.38
CA LYS A 380 -12.05 21.70 9.18
C LYS A 380 -12.82 22.40 8.06
N ARG A 381 -13.49 23.51 8.37
CA ARG A 381 -14.19 24.38 7.40
C ARG A 381 -13.31 25.55 6.97
#